data_381589687e566096d7696df7340db8da
#
_entry.id   381589687e566096d7696df7340db8da
#
_cell.length_a   1.000
_cell.length_b   1.000
_cell.length_c   1.000
_cell.angle_alpha   90.00
_cell.angle_beta   90.00
_cell.angle_gamma   90.00
#
_symmetry.space_group_name_H-M   'P 1'
#
loop_
_entity.id
_entity.type
_entity.pdbx_description
1 polymer ?
#
loop_
_entity_poly.entity_id
_entity_poly.type
_entity_poly.pdbx_seq_one_letter_code
_entity_poly.pdbx_strand_id
1 'polypeptide(L)'
;MDLAAAGLTEQPFRTQGTPDPIVAYASHVEGLEALRAACATPHGLALLQGPPLSGKSTLVRHLVDLRDDNQEGAIVDGTGLNATTLLDVALREFGYEADVHTDNELLSMLRVFALQQAASHEPPLLVIENTHRLNPSALRTLCSLAEFKCTKNYRPISALKIVLVSDRSLESIMEAPAMAPIARRVAVNFQMRPMSCDDAKQYLREKLRKAGSRIPEYVFPNSVCVELWDAAGGWPGVLDRIALLALSRADSLPVSISAIERPTLPHSDWDDQSIADLEDAVGAVPEPPR
;
A
#
# COMPACT_ATOMS: atom_id res chain seq x y z
N MET A 1 10.57 24.10 -13.21
CA MET A 1 9.97 25.36 -12.70
C MET A 1 10.15 25.42 -11.19
N ASP A 2 10.39 26.60 -10.61
CA ASP A 2 10.41 26.78 -9.16
C ASP A 2 9.00 26.62 -8.58
N LEU A 3 8.89 25.92 -7.43
CA LEU A 3 7.61 25.69 -6.74
C LEU A 3 6.92 27.02 -6.37
N ALA A 4 7.71 28.02 -5.95
CA ALA A 4 7.19 29.35 -5.63
C ALA A 4 6.54 30.03 -6.85
N ALA A 5 7.10 29.85 -8.05
CA ALA A 5 6.52 30.37 -9.29
C ALA A 5 5.18 29.68 -9.65
N ALA A 6 4.98 28.44 -9.18
CA ALA A 6 3.74 27.70 -9.27
C ALA A 6 2.72 28.05 -8.17
N GLY A 7 3.08 28.95 -7.23
CA GLY A 7 2.26 29.24 -6.06
C GLY A 7 2.16 28.10 -5.06
N LEU A 8 3.14 27.18 -5.07
CA LEU A 8 3.21 26.03 -4.20
C LEU A 8 4.15 26.31 -3.03
N THR A 9 3.78 25.87 -1.83
CA THR A 9 4.59 25.96 -0.63
C THR A 9 5.41 24.70 -0.37
N GLU A 10 5.01 23.59 -0.98
CA GLU A 10 5.68 22.30 -0.88
C GLU A 10 5.47 21.47 -2.15
N GLN A 11 6.22 20.38 -2.27
CA GLN A 11 6.13 19.47 -3.41
C GLN A 11 4.79 18.72 -3.39
N PRO A 12 3.92 18.87 -4.41
CA PRO A 12 2.60 18.25 -4.42
C PRO A 12 2.63 16.75 -4.68
N PHE A 13 3.64 16.26 -5.39
CA PHE A 13 3.78 14.87 -5.81
C PHE A 13 5.09 14.31 -5.28
N ARG A 14 5.03 13.69 -4.11
CA ARG A 14 6.22 13.09 -3.46
C ARG A 14 6.30 11.63 -3.81
N THR A 15 7.49 11.18 -4.19
CA THR A 15 7.74 9.79 -4.57
C THR A 15 8.34 8.96 -3.45
N GLN A 16 8.91 9.57 -2.38
CA GLN A 16 9.53 8.86 -1.24
C GLN A 16 9.53 9.70 0.05
N GLY A 17 9.41 9.04 1.19
CA GLY A 17 9.98 9.44 2.49
C GLY A 17 9.09 10.17 3.49
N THR A 18 8.11 10.96 3.13
CA THR A 18 7.15 11.55 4.09
C THR A 18 5.74 11.09 3.79
N PRO A 19 4.91 10.83 4.83
CA PRO A 19 3.51 10.49 4.58
C PRO A 19 2.86 11.62 3.78
N ASP A 20 2.56 11.29 2.52
CA ASP A 20 1.85 12.20 1.65
C ASP A 20 0.40 12.27 2.13
N PRO A 21 -0.21 13.45 2.21
CA PRO A 21 -1.60 13.53 2.63
C PRO A 21 -2.47 12.68 1.71
N ILE A 22 -3.17 11.73 2.30
CA ILE A 22 -3.98 10.77 1.57
C ILE A 22 -5.07 11.52 0.81
N VAL A 23 -5.09 11.34 -0.50
CA VAL A 23 -6.19 11.76 -1.37
C VAL A 23 -6.92 10.50 -1.81
N ALA A 24 -8.08 10.26 -1.22
CA ALA A 24 -8.88 9.09 -1.51
C ALA A 24 -9.57 9.22 -2.88
N TYR A 25 -9.61 8.14 -3.62
CA TYR A 25 -10.38 7.96 -4.85
C TYR A 25 -11.25 6.70 -4.73
N ALA A 26 -12.16 6.48 -5.67
CA ALA A 26 -13.19 5.44 -5.54
C ALA A 26 -12.64 4.07 -5.11
N SER A 27 -11.64 3.52 -5.82
CA SER A 27 -11.07 2.22 -5.47
C SER A 27 -10.36 2.21 -4.11
N HIS A 28 -9.77 3.36 -3.67
CA HIS A 28 -9.16 3.49 -2.35
C HIS A 28 -10.22 3.41 -1.25
N VAL A 29 -11.34 4.12 -1.41
CA VAL A 29 -12.45 4.13 -0.44
C VAL A 29 -13.06 2.74 -0.32
N GLU A 30 -13.42 2.13 -1.46
CA GLU A 30 -13.98 0.77 -1.49
C GLU A 30 -13.02 -0.28 -0.90
N GLY A 31 -11.73 -0.19 -1.23
CA GLY A 31 -10.72 -1.08 -0.69
C GLY A 31 -10.56 -0.96 0.83
N LEU A 32 -10.57 0.27 1.34
CA LEU A 32 -10.50 0.52 2.78
C LEU A 32 -11.72 -0.07 3.51
N GLU A 33 -12.91 0.16 2.97
CA GLU A 33 -14.16 -0.40 3.52
C GLU A 33 -14.15 -1.94 3.49
N ALA A 34 -13.72 -2.53 2.37
CA ALA A 34 -13.62 -3.98 2.22
C ALA A 34 -12.62 -4.60 3.22
N LEU A 35 -11.44 -4.00 3.39
CA LEU A 35 -10.45 -4.48 4.37
C LEU A 35 -10.93 -4.33 5.81
N ARG A 36 -11.58 -3.20 6.14
CA ARG A 36 -12.19 -3.00 7.47
C ARG A 36 -13.27 -4.05 7.76
N ALA A 37 -14.14 -4.31 6.77
CA ALA A 37 -15.14 -5.35 6.89
C ALA A 37 -14.53 -6.73 7.07
N ALA A 38 -13.45 -7.07 6.34
CA ALA A 38 -12.72 -8.31 6.51
C ALA A 38 -12.12 -8.44 7.92
N CYS A 39 -11.50 -7.38 8.44
CA CYS A 39 -10.94 -7.36 9.79
C CYS A 39 -12.00 -7.54 10.87
N ALA A 40 -13.24 -7.10 10.63
CA ALA A 40 -14.37 -7.31 11.53
C ALA A 40 -14.90 -8.74 11.53
N THR A 41 -14.58 -9.57 10.52
CA THR A 41 -15.01 -10.98 10.49
C THR A 41 -14.30 -11.82 11.56
N PRO A 42 -14.87 -12.96 11.99
CA PRO A 42 -14.21 -13.88 12.92
C PRO A 42 -12.84 -14.37 12.43
N HIS A 43 -12.66 -14.53 11.13
CA HIS A 43 -11.39 -14.99 10.56
C HIS A 43 -10.37 -13.87 10.37
N GLY A 44 -10.82 -12.67 10.00
CA GLY A 44 -9.99 -11.48 9.89
C GLY A 44 -8.82 -11.59 8.92
N LEU A 45 -9.02 -12.26 7.77
CA LEU A 45 -7.99 -12.41 6.75
C LEU A 45 -8.48 -11.82 5.42
N ALA A 46 -7.66 -10.96 4.83
CA ALA A 46 -7.94 -10.34 3.54
C ALA A 46 -6.74 -10.39 2.60
N LEU A 47 -7.02 -10.38 1.30
CA LEU A 47 -6.05 -10.17 0.24
C LEU A 47 -6.29 -8.79 -0.39
N LEU A 48 -5.21 -8.04 -0.58
CA LEU A 48 -5.19 -6.79 -1.33
C LEU A 48 -4.20 -6.94 -2.48
N GLN A 49 -4.69 -6.86 -3.70
CA GLN A 49 -3.91 -7.11 -4.90
C GLN A 49 -4.04 -5.96 -5.89
N GLY A 50 -3.07 -5.81 -6.76
CA GLY A 50 -3.06 -4.80 -7.82
C GLY A 50 -1.65 -4.51 -8.28
N PRO A 51 -1.44 -3.89 -9.44
CA PRO A 51 -0.10 -3.63 -9.96
C PRO A 51 0.70 -2.71 -9.04
N PRO A 52 2.02 -2.66 -9.19
CA PRO A 52 2.85 -1.66 -8.53
C PRO A 52 2.28 -0.25 -8.75
N LEU A 53 2.54 0.64 -7.80
CA LEU A 53 2.09 2.03 -7.85
C LEU A 53 0.55 2.23 -7.89
N SER A 54 -0.22 1.18 -7.60
CA SER A 54 -1.70 1.26 -7.53
C SER A 54 -2.23 1.85 -6.20
N GLY A 55 -1.36 2.23 -5.27
CA GLY A 55 -1.76 2.84 -4.00
C GLY A 55 -2.02 1.86 -2.85
N LYS A 56 -1.69 0.57 -2.98
CA LYS A 56 -1.88 -0.45 -1.93
C LYS A 56 -1.22 -0.08 -0.61
N SER A 57 0.06 0.31 -0.64
CA SER A 57 0.80 0.69 0.57
C SER A 57 0.19 1.91 1.27
N THR A 58 -0.32 2.88 0.50
CA THR A 58 -1.06 4.01 1.06
C THR A 58 -2.35 3.55 1.73
N LEU A 59 -3.07 2.62 1.11
CA LEU A 59 -4.33 2.08 1.64
C LEU A 59 -4.11 1.31 2.94
N VAL A 60 -3.09 0.44 3.02
CA VAL A 60 -2.83 -0.33 4.24
C VAL A 60 -2.27 0.53 5.38
N ARG A 61 -1.46 1.56 5.09
CA ARG A 61 -1.06 2.56 6.10
C ARG A 61 -2.29 3.28 6.64
N HIS A 62 -3.18 3.75 5.76
CA HIS A 62 -4.43 4.37 6.16
C HIS A 62 -5.30 3.44 7.01
N LEU A 63 -5.37 2.14 6.67
CA LEU A 63 -6.07 1.15 7.48
C LEU A 63 -5.48 1.02 8.88
N VAL A 64 -4.15 1.04 9.01
CA VAL A 64 -3.45 0.96 10.30
C VAL A 64 -3.64 2.27 11.09
N ASP A 65 -3.48 3.43 10.44
CA ASP A 65 -3.61 4.75 11.08
C ASP A 65 -5.02 5.06 11.60
N LEU A 66 -6.04 4.43 11.03
CA LEU A 66 -7.44 4.55 11.47
C LEU A 66 -7.80 3.65 12.66
N ARG A 67 -6.85 2.86 13.15
CA ARG A 67 -7.06 2.05 14.37
C ARG A 67 -6.96 2.94 15.60
N ASP A 68 -7.72 2.58 16.62
CA ASP A 68 -7.66 3.29 17.90
C ASP A 68 -6.31 3.04 18.61
N ASP A 69 -5.88 3.95 19.48
CA ASP A 69 -4.59 3.87 20.22
C ASP A 69 -4.36 2.55 20.95
N ASN A 70 -5.42 1.80 21.27
CA ASN A 70 -5.36 0.49 21.93
C ASN A 70 -5.41 -0.69 20.95
N GLN A 71 -5.30 -0.44 19.66
CA GLN A 71 -5.40 -1.46 18.60
C GLN A 71 -4.08 -1.52 17.83
N GLU A 72 -3.23 -2.46 18.21
CA GLU A 72 -1.92 -2.63 17.60
C GLU A 72 -2.02 -3.01 16.11
N GLY A 73 -1.16 -2.40 15.29
CA GLY A 73 -1.03 -2.69 13.86
C GLY A 73 0.42 -2.66 13.42
N ALA A 74 0.83 -3.66 12.65
CA ALA A 74 2.18 -3.78 12.11
C ALA A 74 2.14 -3.95 10.58
N ILE A 75 3.09 -3.31 9.87
CA ILE A 75 3.28 -3.46 8.43
C ILE A 75 4.68 -4.02 8.19
N VAL A 76 4.74 -5.20 7.58
CA VAL A 76 5.99 -5.92 7.30
C VAL A 76 6.18 -6.03 5.79
N ASP A 77 7.36 -5.65 5.29
CA ASP A 77 7.76 -5.97 3.92
C ASP A 77 8.20 -7.43 3.82
N GLY A 78 7.44 -8.23 3.10
CA GLY A 78 7.68 -9.67 2.92
C GLY A 78 8.82 -10.03 1.98
N THR A 79 9.49 -9.04 1.37
CA THR A 79 10.51 -9.30 0.35
C THR A 79 11.66 -10.16 0.87
N GLY A 80 11.77 -11.39 0.35
CA GLY A 80 12.85 -12.33 0.66
C GLY A 80 12.81 -12.93 2.07
N LEU A 81 11.77 -12.64 2.89
CA LEU A 81 11.69 -13.15 4.25
C LEU A 81 11.46 -14.67 4.28
N ASN A 82 12.17 -15.33 5.18
CA ASN A 82 11.93 -16.72 5.59
C ASN A 82 11.10 -16.77 6.88
N ALA A 83 10.86 -17.96 7.44
CA ALA A 83 10.04 -18.15 8.64
C ALA A 83 10.55 -17.33 9.83
N THR A 84 11.84 -17.46 10.16
CA THR A 84 12.49 -16.78 11.29
C THR A 84 12.44 -15.26 11.12
N THR A 85 12.87 -14.77 9.96
CA THR A 85 12.93 -13.33 9.70
C THR A 85 11.55 -12.69 9.64
N LEU A 86 10.53 -13.40 9.12
CA LEU A 86 9.14 -12.91 9.14
C LEU A 86 8.63 -12.71 10.57
N LEU A 87 8.87 -13.70 11.44
CA LEU A 87 8.41 -13.64 12.83
C LEU A 87 9.16 -12.56 13.62
N ASP A 88 10.49 -12.46 13.45
CA ASP A 88 11.33 -11.46 14.10
C ASP A 88 10.93 -10.04 13.70
N VAL A 89 10.77 -9.77 12.39
CA VAL A 89 10.35 -8.46 11.91
C VAL A 89 8.93 -8.13 12.40
N ALA A 90 8.00 -9.09 12.35
CA ALA A 90 6.64 -8.87 12.85
C ALA A 90 6.62 -8.51 14.35
N LEU A 91 7.42 -9.17 15.17
CA LEU A 91 7.54 -8.84 16.58
C LEU A 91 8.13 -7.45 16.81
N ARG A 92 9.17 -7.07 16.06
CA ARG A 92 9.76 -5.72 16.12
C ARG A 92 8.79 -4.62 15.74
N GLU A 93 8.01 -4.84 14.68
CA GLU A 93 6.97 -3.88 14.25
C GLU A 93 5.85 -3.74 15.31
N PHE A 94 5.62 -4.76 16.14
CA PHE A 94 4.76 -4.67 17.31
C PHE A 94 5.49 -4.14 18.57
N GLY A 95 6.74 -3.68 18.44
CA GLY A 95 7.50 -3.06 19.53
C GLY A 95 8.23 -4.06 20.46
N TYR A 96 8.39 -5.31 20.03
CA TYR A 96 9.12 -6.33 20.82
C TYR A 96 10.49 -6.62 20.22
N GLU A 97 11.53 -6.45 21.02
CA GLU A 97 12.85 -6.98 20.70
C GLU A 97 12.95 -8.41 21.22
N ALA A 98 13.23 -9.35 20.33
CA ALA A 98 13.41 -10.73 20.68
C ALA A 98 14.91 -11.08 20.71
N ASP A 99 15.45 -11.41 21.87
CA ASP A 99 16.78 -12.01 22.02
C ASP A 99 16.78 -13.50 21.66
N VAL A 100 15.74 -13.95 20.98
CA VAL A 100 15.39 -15.34 20.76
C VAL A 100 15.63 -15.71 19.31
N HIS A 101 15.94 -16.95 19.04
CA HIS A 101 16.60 -17.35 17.80
C HIS A 101 15.94 -18.53 17.06
N THR A 102 14.92 -19.16 17.65
CA THR A 102 14.23 -20.28 16.99
C THR A 102 12.83 -19.88 16.52
N ASP A 103 12.40 -20.45 15.40
CA ASP A 103 11.05 -20.20 14.83
C ASP A 103 9.95 -20.49 15.85
N ASN A 104 10.10 -21.55 16.64
CA ASN A 104 9.09 -21.96 17.63
C ASN A 104 8.96 -20.97 18.79
N GLU A 105 10.06 -20.40 19.22
CA GLU A 105 10.08 -19.39 20.29
C GLU A 105 9.46 -18.09 19.81
N LEU A 106 9.88 -17.59 18.63
CA LEU A 106 9.32 -16.39 18.00
C LEU A 106 7.82 -16.56 17.73
N LEU A 107 7.41 -17.73 17.22
CA LEU A 107 5.99 -18.04 16.99
C LEU A 107 5.20 -18.05 18.29
N SER A 108 5.78 -18.59 19.36
CA SER A 108 5.17 -18.63 20.69
C SER A 108 5.04 -17.23 21.30
N MET A 109 6.05 -16.38 21.15
CA MET A 109 6.02 -14.99 21.60
C MET A 109 4.91 -14.21 20.87
N LEU A 110 4.88 -14.30 19.54
CA LEU A 110 3.85 -13.61 18.74
C LEU A 110 2.45 -14.13 19.09
N ARG A 111 2.31 -15.44 19.37
CA ARG A 111 1.04 -16.03 19.80
C ARG A 111 0.59 -15.49 21.15
N VAL A 112 1.48 -15.42 22.14
CA VAL A 112 1.17 -14.88 23.47
C VAL A 112 0.75 -13.43 23.37
N PHE A 113 1.51 -12.61 22.63
CA PHE A 113 1.16 -11.22 22.35
C PHE A 113 -0.23 -11.10 21.74
N ALA A 114 -0.48 -11.83 20.64
CA ALA A 114 -1.76 -11.76 19.93
C ALA A 114 -2.94 -12.17 20.83
N LEU A 115 -2.77 -13.20 21.66
CA LEU A 115 -3.79 -13.65 22.61
C LEU A 115 -4.05 -12.63 23.72
N GLN A 116 -3.01 -12.00 24.24
CA GLN A 116 -3.14 -10.95 25.26
C GLN A 116 -3.87 -9.73 24.71
N GLN A 117 -3.49 -9.26 23.53
CA GLN A 117 -4.15 -8.14 22.86
C GLN A 117 -5.62 -8.46 22.58
N ALA A 118 -5.90 -9.61 21.98
CA ALA A 118 -7.26 -10.02 21.67
C ALA A 118 -8.16 -10.21 22.89
N ALA A 119 -7.58 -10.55 24.04
CA ALA A 119 -8.32 -10.68 25.30
C ALA A 119 -8.65 -9.32 25.95
N SER A 120 -7.74 -8.36 25.86
CA SER A 120 -7.87 -7.04 26.48
C SER A 120 -8.55 -6.01 25.57
N HIS A 121 -8.31 -6.13 24.26
CA HIS A 121 -8.72 -5.16 23.23
C HIS A 121 -9.28 -5.87 22.00
N GLU A 122 -9.06 -5.31 20.81
CA GLU A 122 -9.29 -5.99 19.55
C GLU A 122 -8.02 -6.75 19.11
N PRO A 123 -8.18 -7.86 18.36
CA PRO A 123 -7.02 -8.56 17.81
C PRO A 123 -6.09 -7.63 17.04
N PRO A 124 -4.76 -7.76 17.22
CA PRO A 124 -3.81 -6.96 16.46
C PRO A 124 -3.88 -7.26 14.96
N LEU A 125 -3.47 -6.30 14.14
CA LEU A 125 -3.46 -6.39 12.69
C LEU A 125 -2.02 -6.55 12.18
N LEU A 126 -1.76 -7.62 11.47
CA LEU A 126 -0.50 -7.83 10.74
C LEU A 126 -0.75 -7.65 9.23
N VAL A 127 -0.13 -6.65 8.64
CA VAL A 127 -0.11 -6.44 7.19
C VAL A 127 1.22 -6.96 6.65
N ILE A 128 1.17 -7.76 5.60
CA ILE A 128 2.37 -8.26 4.92
C ILE A 128 2.34 -7.77 3.48
N GLU A 129 3.18 -6.79 3.19
CA GLU A 129 3.40 -6.31 1.83
C GLU A 129 4.31 -7.27 1.05
N ASN A 130 4.27 -7.21 -0.25
CA ASN A 130 5.07 -8.07 -1.14
C ASN A 130 4.96 -9.57 -0.84
N THR A 131 3.76 -10.04 -0.47
CA THR A 131 3.50 -11.44 -0.08
C THR A 131 3.98 -12.45 -1.13
N HIS A 132 3.92 -12.10 -2.42
CA HIS A 132 4.37 -12.94 -3.53
C HIS A 132 5.91 -13.16 -3.55
N ARG A 133 6.67 -12.37 -2.77
CA ARG A 133 8.13 -12.47 -2.62
C ARG A 133 8.58 -13.21 -1.35
N LEU A 134 7.64 -13.70 -0.56
CA LEU A 134 7.94 -14.51 0.61
C LEU A 134 8.55 -15.86 0.22
N ASN A 135 9.49 -16.33 1.02
CA ASN A 135 10.01 -17.68 0.87
C ASN A 135 8.94 -18.72 1.25
N PRO A 136 9.00 -19.96 0.71
CA PRO A 136 8.03 -21.01 1.03
C PRO A 136 7.92 -21.35 2.51
N SER A 137 8.99 -21.17 3.31
CA SER A 137 8.96 -21.36 4.77
C SER A 137 8.10 -20.30 5.45
N ALA A 138 8.23 -19.03 5.04
CA ALA A 138 7.41 -17.94 5.56
C ALA A 138 5.93 -18.11 5.20
N LEU A 139 5.61 -18.56 3.97
CA LEU A 139 4.23 -18.87 3.57
C LEU A 139 3.61 -19.95 4.48
N ARG A 140 4.37 -21.00 4.84
CA ARG A 140 3.89 -22.00 5.82
C ARG A 140 3.68 -21.41 7.21
N THR A 141 4.55 -20.51 7.64
CA THR A 141 4.41 -19.80 8.91
C THR A 141 3.14 -18.97 8.97
N LEU A 142 2.73 -18.34 7.85
CA LEU A 142 1.44 -17.64 7.76
C LEU A 142 0.25 -18.56 8.08
N CYS A 143 0.31 -19.84 7.67
CA CYS A 143 -0.74 -20.80 8.01
C CYS A 143 -0.85 -20.97 9.53
N SER A 144 0.30 -21.05 10.23
CA SER A 144 0.35 -21.16 11.69
C SER A 144 -0.16 -19.90 12.37
N LEU A 145 0.19 -18.70 11.86
CA LEU A 145 -0.31 -17.43 12.38
C LEU A 145 -1.83 -17.31 12.22
N ALA A 146 -2.37 -17.71 11.06
CA ALA A 146 -3.80 -17.70 10.83
C ALA A 146 -4.59 -18.66 11.74
N GLU A 147 -3.92 -19.61 12.41
CA GLU A 147 -4.53 -20.56 13.35
C GLU A 147 -4.65 -20.02 14.78
N PHE A 148 -4.07 -18.86 15.10
CA PHE A 148 -4.20 -18.25 16.41
C PHE A 148 -5.68 -17.91 16.67
N LYS A 149 -6.26 -18.55 17.68
CA LYS A 149 -7.67 -18.37 18.02
C LYS A 149 -7.80 -17.99 19.51
N CYS A 150 -8.74 -17.11 19.78
CA CYS A 150 -9.24 -16.81 21.11
C CYS A 150 -10.76 -16.91 21.13
N THR A 151 -11.36 -16.85 22.31
CA THR A 151 -12.81 -16.83 22.49
C THR A 151 -13.23 -15.44 22.96
N LYS A 152 -14.06 -14.76 22.18
CA LYS A 152 -14.65 -13.47 22.54
C LYS A 152 -16.16 -13.61 22.44
N ASN A 153 -16.90 -13.23 23.49
CA ASN A 153 -18.35 -13.32 23.53
C ASN A 153 -18.85 -14.75 23.21
N TYR A 154 -18.22 -15.76 23.76
CA TYR A 154 -18.53 -17.20 23.55
C TYR A 154 -18.37 -17.68 22.09
N ARG A 155 -17.69 -16.90 21.24
CA ARG A 155 -17.43 -17.29 19.84
C ARG A 155 -15.92 -17.38 19.59
N PRO A 156 -15.47 -18.40 18.87
CA PRO A 156 -14.07 -18.47 18.44
C PRO A 156 -13.82 -17.42 17.37
N ILE A 157 -12.80 -16.60 17.59
CA ILE A 157 -12.33 -15.62 16.63
C ILE A 157 -10.83 -15.78 16.40
N SER A 158 -10.30 -15.24 15.31
CA SER A 158 -8.86 -15.13 15.08
C SER A 158 -8.25 -14.16 16.09
N ALA A 159 -7.20 -14.57 16.78
CA ALA A 159 -6.47 -13.71 17.72
C ALA A 159 -5.50 -12.75 17.01
N LEU A 160 -5.27 -12.95 15.72
CA LEU A 160 -4.46 -12.09 14.86
C LEU A 160 -5.22 -11.85 13.55
N LYS A 161 -5.39 -10.59 13.16
CA LYS A 161 -5.93 -10.21 11.86
C LYS A 161 -4.80 -10.10 10.86
N ILE A 162 -5.01 -10.54 9.62
CA ILE A 162 -3.94 -10.60 8.62
C ILE A 162 -4.45 -9.98 7.30
N VAL A 163 -3.67 -9.06 6.76
CA VAL A 163 -3.86 -8.54 5.39
C VAL A 163 -2.62 -8.89 4.57
N LEU A 164 -2.81 -9.65 3.50
CA LEU A 164 -1.75 -10.01 2.56
C LEU A 164 -1.84 -9.10 1.34
N VAL A 165 -0.76 -8.39 1.06
CA VAL A 165 -0.67 -7.41 -0.03
C VAL A 165 0.27 -7.93 -1.10
N SER A 166 -0.14 -7.84 -2.37
CA SER A 166 0.65 -8.35 -3.48
C SER A 166 0.51 -7.48 -4.73
N ASP A 167 1.62 -7.35 -5.47
CA ASP A 167 1.64 -6.72 -6.78
C ASP A 167 1.15 -7.68 -7.89
N ARG A 168 1.13 -8.97 -7.59
CA ARG A 168 0.70 -10.04 -8.52
C ARG A 168 -0.48 -10.82 -7.94
N SER A 169 -1.15 -11.57 -8.80
CA SER A 169 -2.17 -12.51 -8.33
C SER A 169 -1.57 -13.52 -7.36
N LEU A 170 -2.22 -13.69 -6.22
CA LEU A 170 -1.90 -14.73 -5.24
C LEU A 170 -2.69 -16.04 -5.48
N GLU A 171 -3.46 -16.13 -6.57
CA GLU A 171 -4.35 -17.24 -6.85
C GLU A 171 -3.60 -18.58 -6.88
N SER A 172 -2.53 -18.66 -7.66
CA SER A 172 -1.71 -19.89 -7.74
C SER A 172 -1.08 -20.29 -6.41
N ILE A 173 -0.73 -19.31 -5.56
CA ILE A 173 -0.20 -19.58 -4.22
C ILE A 173 -1.33 -20.10 -3.32
N MET A 174 -2.52 -19.48 -3.39
CA MET A 174 -3.67 -19.87 -2.56
C MET A 174 -4.29 -21.23 -2.96
N GLU A 175 -4.14 -21.65 -4.21
CA GLU A 175 -4.56 -22.97 -4.70
C GLU A 175 -3.64 -24.10 -4.23
N ALA A 176 -2.43 -23.80 -3.80
CA ALA A 176 -1.51 -24.82 -3.29
C ALA A 176 -2.11 -25.50 -2.04
N PRO A 177 -2.08 -26.86 -1.95
CA PRO A 177 -2.66 -27.60 -0.81
C PRO A 177 -2.13 -27.13 0.55
N ALA A 178 -0.87 -26.72 0.61
CA ALA A 178 -0.25 -26.20 1.84
C ALA A 178 -0.86 -24.89 2.31
N MET A 179 -1.47 -24.12 1.42
CA MET A 179 -2.10 -22.82 1.71
C MET A 179 -3.60 -22.92 2.02
N ALA A 180 -4.18 -24.12 1.94
CA ALA A 180 -5.60 -24.34 2.24
C ALA A 180 -6.08 -23.77 3.59
N PRO A 181 -5.30 -23.78 4.69
CA PRO A 181 -5.68 -23.15 5.96
C PRO A 181 -5.92 -21.64 5.84
N ILE A 182 -5.13 -20.94 5.01
CA ILE A 182 -5.30 -19.50 4.73
C ILE A 182 -6.43 -19.29 3.74
N ALA A 183 -6.39 -19.99 2.60
CA ALA A 183 -7.34 -19.80 1.51
C ALA A 183 -8.82 -19.89 1.98
N ARG A 184 -9.11 -20.83 2.88
CA ARG A 184 -10.44 -21.02 3.46
C ARG A 184 -10.88 -19.89 4.41
N ARG A 185 -9.95 -19.04 4.87
CA ARG A 185 -10.21 -17.96 5.83
C ARG A 185 -10.24 -16.59 5.18
N VAL A 186 -9.88 -16.49 3.91
CA VAL A 186 -9.97 -15.24 3.16
C VAL A 186 -11.41 -14.77 3.13
N ALA A 187 -11.67 -13.68 3.82
CA ALA A 187 -13.00 -13.04 3.86
C ALA A 187 -13.19 -12.10 2.67
N VAL A 188 -12.10 -11.48 2.21
CA VAL A 188 -12.12 -10.52 1.10
C VAL A 188 -10.86 -10.71 0.26
N ASN A 189 -11.04 -10.71 -1.06
CA ASN A 189 -9.98 -10.57 -2.05
C ASN A 189 -10.27 -9.29 -2.84
N PHE A 190 -9.60 -8.20 -2.50
CA PHE A 190 -9.81 -6.91 -3.14
C PHE A 190 -8.74 -6.65 -4.19
N GLN A 191 -9.20 -6.32 -5.40
CA GLN A 191 -8.34 -5.91 -6.51
C GLN A 191 -8.41 -4.40 -6.66
N MET A 192 -7.24 -3.73 -6.58
CA MET A 192 -7.15 -2.29 -6.88
C MET A 192 -7.55 -2.03 -8.32
N ARG A 193 -8.30 -0.96 -8.52
CA ARG A 193 -8.73 -0.50 -9.86
C ARG A 193 -8.14 0.86 -10.17
N PRO A 194 -7.84 1.14 -11.45
CA PRO A 194 -7.37 2.45 -11.85
C PRO A 194 -8.44 3.52 -11.58
N MET A 195 -8.00 4.74 -11.40
CA MET A 195 -8.88 5.91 -11.28
C MET A 195 -9.63 6.17 -12.59
N SER A 196 -10.87 6.63 -12.47
CA SER A 196 -11.56 7.27 -13.59
C SER A 196 -10.88 8.60 -13.94
N CYS A 197 -11.17 9.11 -15.13
CA CYS A 197 -10.65 10.41 -15.55
C CYS A 197 -11.06 11.54 -14.60
N ASP A 198 -12.29 11.48 -14.07
CA ASP A 198 -12.79 12.49 -13.13
C ASP A 198 -12.19 12.35 -11.73
N ASP A 199 -11.98 11.13 -11.24
CA ASP A 199 -11.22 10.88 -10.02
C ASP A 199 -9.80 11.43 -10.14
N ALA A 200 -9.12 11.20 -11.26
CA ALA A 200 -7.75 11.67 -11.49
C ALA A 200 -7.66 13.20 -11.53
N LYS A 201 -8.64 13.89 -12.15
CA LYS A 201 -8.72 15.36 -12.11
C LYS A 201 -8.87 15.87 -10.68
N GLN A 202 -9.78 15.25 -9.92
CA GLN A 202 -10.01 15.63 -8.52
C GLN A 202 -8.76 15.35 -7.67
N TYR A 203 -8.14 14.20 -7.85
CA TYR A 203 -6.91 13.79 -7.17
C TYR A 203 -5.77 14.79 -7.40
N LEU A 204 -5.46 15.14 -8.64
CA LEU A 204 -4.41 16.09 -8.98
C LEU A 204 -4.68 17.48 -8.37
N ARG A 205 -5.92 17.95 -8.44
CA ARG A 205 -6.32 19.24 -7.86
C ARG A 205 -6.18 19.26 -6.35
N GLU A 206 -6.59 18.17 -5.69
CA GLU A 206 -6.51 18.08 -4.24
C GLU A 206 -5.04 18.02 -3.76
N LYS A 207 -4.18 17.30 -4.45
CA LYS A 207 -2.73 17.30 -4.22
C LYS A 207 -2.13 18.71 -4.34
N LEU A 208 -2.48 19.43 -5.40
CA LEU A 208 -2.03 20.82 -5.61
C LEU A 208 -2.56 21.77 -4.51
N ARG A 209 -3.82 21.62 -4.08
CA ARG A 209 -4.39 22.43 -2.98
C ARG A 209 -3.64 22.19 -1.68
N LYS A 210 -3.39 20.94 -1.33
CA LYS A 210 -2.63 20.55 -0.14
C LYS A 210 -1.20 21.09 -0.17
N ALA A 211 -0.61 21.21 -1.36
CA ALA A 211 0.70 21.82 -1.56
C ALA A 211 0.67 23.37 -1.63
N GLY A 212 -0.47 24.01 -1.35
CA GLY A 212 -0.59 25.46 -1.24
C GLY A 212 -1.17 26.17 -2.46
N SER A 213 -1.47 25.47 -3.57
CA SER A 213 -2.04 26.10 -4.75
C SER A 213 -3.43 26.66 -4.46
N ARG A 214 -3.63 27.95 -4.75
CA ARG A 214 -4.94 28.61 -4.66
C ARG A 214 -5.83 28.35 -5.86
N ILE A 215 -5.23 28.06 -7.02
CA ILE A 215 -5.93 27.86 -8.31
C ILE A 215 -5.31 26.62 -8.99
N PRO A 216 -5.61 25.40 -8.51
CA PRO A 216 -5.07 24.15 -9.08
C PRO A 216 -5.37 24.00 -10.58
N GLU A 217 -6.53 24.50 -11.02
CA GLU A 217 -6.99 24.46 -12.41
C GLU A 217 -6.11 25.30 -13.35
N TYR A 218 -5.42 26.31 -12.78
CA TYR A 218 -4.45 27.12 -13.54
C TYR A 218 -3.10 26.37 -13.67
N VAL A 219 -2.72 25.60 -12.63
CA VAL A 219 -1.50 24.78 -12.70
C VAL A 219 -1.68 23.65 -13.71
N PHE A 220 -2.74 22.83 -13.51
CA PHE A 220 -3.11 21.75 -14.41
C PHE A 220 -4.52 21.98 -15.01
N PRO A 221 -4.63 22.54 -16.21
CA PRO A 221 -5.90 22.61 -16.93
C PRO A 221 -6.51 21.24 -17.19
N ASN A 222 -7.81 21.19 -17.45
CA ASN A 222 -8.51 19.92 -17.70
C ASN A 222 -7.88 19.07 -18.80
N SER A 223 -7.40 19.66 -19.87
CA SER A 223 -6.73 18.96 -20.98
C SER A 223 -5.43 18.28 -20.51
N VAL A 224 -4.67 18.96 -19.66
CA VAL A 224 -3.44 18.41 -19.04
C VAL A 224 -3.77 17.27 -18.09
N CYS A 225 -4.81 17.41 -17.25
CA CYS A 225 -5.25 16.34 -16.36
C CYS A 225 -5.69 15.08 -17.13
N VAL A 226 -6.39 15.24 -18.24
CA VAL A 226 -6.81 14.11 -19.11
C VAL A 226 -5.60 13.41 -19.71
N GLU A 227 -4.63 14.16 -20.21
CA GLU A 227 -3.41 13.60 -20.80
C GLU A 227 -2.54 12.90 -19.76
N LEU A 228 -2.41 13.48 -18.56
CA LEU A 228 -1.72 12.85 -17.42
C LEU A 228 -2.39 11.53 -17.00
N TRP A 229 -3.72 11.52 -16.94
CA TRP A 229 -4.49 10.33 -16.62
C TRP A 229 -4.31 9.22 -17.66
N ASP A 230 -4.39 9.56 -18.92
CA ASP A 230 -4.20 8.61 -20.03
C ASP A 230 -2.77 8.05 -20.04
N ALA A 231 -1.77 8.91 -19.89
CA ALA A 231 -0.36 8.52 -19.80
C ALA A 231 -0.06 7.63 -18.57
N ALA A 232 -0.79 7.82 -17.46
CA ALA A 232 -0.63 7.05 -16.23
C ALA A 232 -1.45 5.74 -16.23
N GLY A 233 -2.31 5.49 -17.22
CA GLY A 233 -3.26 4.38 -17.20
C GLY A 233 -4.20 4.41 -15.99
N GLY A 234 -4.41 5.59 -15.38
CA GLY A 234 -5.24 5.79 -14.18
C GLY A 234 -4.60 5.34 -12.86
N TRP A 235 -3.34 4.93 -12.84
CA TRP A 235 -2.68 4.49 -11.61
C TRP A 235 -2.09 5.65 -10.81
N PRO A 236 -2.43 5.79 -9.49
CA PRO A 236 -2.08 6.98 -8.71
C PRO A 236 -0.58 7.24 -8.60
N GLY A 237 0.23 6.21 -8.32
CA GLY A 237 1.67 6.40 -8.17
C GLY A 237 2.36 6.72 -9.49
N VAL A 238 1.85 6.21 -10.63
CA VAL A 238 2.33 6.58 -11.97
C VAL A 238 1.93 8.01 -12.29
N LEU A 239 0.67 8.38 -11.97
CA LEU A 239 0.15 9.72 -12.15
C LEU A 239 0.96 10.76 -11.37
N ASP A 240 1.30 10.47 -10.11
CA ASP A 240 2.14 11.35 -9.29
C ASP A 240 3.52 11.58 -9.92
N ARG A 241 4.16 10.51 -10.42
CA ARG A 241 5.47 10.60 -11.06
C ARG A 241 5.44 11.41 -12.34
N ILE A 242 4.47 11.16 -13.22
CA ILE A 242 4.35 11.90 -14.49
C ILE A 242 3.96 13.36 -14.22
N ALA A 243 3.08 13.63 -13.27
CA ALA A 243 2.69 14.98 -12.87
C ALA A 243 3.87 15.76 -12.29
N LEU A 244 4.71 15.12 -11.48
CA LEU A 244 5.94 15.70 -10.95
C LEU A 244 6.90 16.09 -12.08
N LEU A 245 7.13 15.18 -13.02
CA LEU A 245 8.00 15.45 -14.17
C LEU A 245 7.44 16.58 -15.05
N ALA A 246 6.15 16.56 -15.34
CA ALA A 246 5.51 17.61 -16.13
C ALA A 246 5.65 18.99 -15.47
N LEU A 247 5.46 19.05 -14.12
CA LEU A 247 5.61 20.27 -13.35
C LEU A 247 7.07 20.75 -13.33
N SER A 248 8.04 19.84 -13.20
CA SER A 248 9.47 20.19 -13.19
C SER A 248 9.97 20.71 -14.54
N ARG A 249 9.46 20.20 -15.66
CA ARG A 249 9.82 20.57 -17.03
C ARG A 249 9.06 21.79 -17.57
N ALA A 250 8.01 22.21 -16.91
CA ALA A 250 7.25 23.36 -17.36
C ALA A 250 8.07 24.65 -17.23
N ASP A 251 8.18 25.42 -18.30
CA ASP A 251 8.84 26.73 -18.32
C ASP A 251 7.95 27.81 -17.69
N SER A 252 6.63 27.65 -17.80
CA SER A 252 5.63 28.60 -17.31
C SER A 252 4.31 27.90 -16.98
N LEU A 253 3.43 28.58 -16.25
CA LEU A 253 2.04 28.15 -16.03
C LEU A 253 1.09 28.78 -17.05
N PRO A 254 0.03 28.09 -17.43
CA PRO A 254 -0.31 26.70 -17.07
C PRO A 254 0.66 25.68 -17.71
N VAL A 255 0.81 24.52 -17.06
CA VAL A 255 1.60 23.41 -17.60
C VAL A 255 1.04 23.01 -18.96
N SER A 256 1.92 22.85 -19.94
CA SER A 256 1.57 22.47 -21.31
C SER A 256 1.53 20.94 -21.46
N ILE A 257 0.69 20.43 -22.36
CA ILE A 257 0.65 19.01 -22.72
C ILE A 257 2.02 18.53 -23.24
N SER A 258 2.79 19.41 -23.90
CA SER A 258 4.13 19.08 -24.40
C SER A 258 5.16 18.79 -23.28
N ALA A 259 4.88 19.16 -22.03
CA ALA A 259 5.72 18.83 -20.88
C ALA A 259 5.49 17.40 -20.36
N ILE A 260 4.42 16.72 -20.84
CA ILE A 260 4.05 15.38 -20.42
C ILE A 260 4.84 14.36 -21.26
N GLU A 261 5.64 13.55 -20.59
CA GLU A 261 6.31 12.41 -21.21
C GLU A 261 5.50 11.16 -20.93
N ARG A 262 5.13 10.44 -21.98
CA ARG A 262 4.44 9.15 -21.83
C ARG A 262 5.48 8.08 -21.51
N PRO A 263 5.43 7.45 -20.33
CA PRO A 263 6.29 6.31 -20.05
C PRO A 263 5.91 5.17 -21.00
N THR A 264 6.89 4.36 -21.39
CA THR A 264 6.63 3.11 -22.10
C THR A 264 6.06 2.13 -21.08
N LEU A 265 4.74 2.17 -20.87
CA LEU A 265 4.08 1.24 -19.97
C LEU A 265 3.97 -0.13 -20.64
N PRO A 266 4.45 -1.21 -20.05
CA PRO A 266 4.18 -2.56 -20.55
C PRO A 266 2.70 -2.86 -20.44
N HIS A 267 2.13 -3.42 -21.50
CA HIS A 267 0.68 -3.49 -21.71
C HIS A 267 -0.09 -4.50 -20.84
N SER A 268 0.50 -5.27 -19.96
CA SER A 268 -0.26 -6.18 -19.09
C SER A 268 0.43 -6.71 -17.83
N ASP A 269 1.76 -6.87 -17.82
CA ASP A 269 2.46 -7.44 -16.66
C ASP A 269 3.56 -6.47 -16.22
N TRP A 270 3.30 -5.72 -15.15
CA TRP A 270 4.31 -4.94 -14.47
C TRP A 270 5.34 -5.90 -13.87
N ASP A 271 6.42 -6.14 -14.60
CA ASP A 271 7.55 -6.88 -14.08
C ASP A 271 8.52 -5.95 -13.31
N ASP A 272 9.43 -6.56 -12.56
CA ASP A 272 10.39 -5.81 -11.75
C ASP A 272 11.30 -4.90 -12.62
N GLN A 273 11.52 -5.25 -13.88
CA GLN A 273 12.32 -4.47 -14.83
C GLN A 273 11.59 -3.18 -15.23
N SER A 274 10.29 -3.27 -15.51
CA SER A 274 9.46 -2.10 -15.87
C SER A 274 9.33 -1.10 -14.73
N ILE A 275 9.41 -1.58 -13.48
CA ILE A 275 9.41 -0.72 -12.28
C ILE A 275 10.77 -0.04 -12.15
N ALA A 276 11.87 -0.77 -12.32
CA ALA A 276 13.22 -0.24 -12.28
C ALA A 276 13.43 0.82 -13.39
N ASP A 277 12.96 0.57 -14.61
CA ASP A 277 13.03 1.51 -15.72
C ASP A 277 12.23 2.81 -15.43
N LEU A 278 11.08 2.70 -14.73
CA LEU A 278 10.32 3.86 -14.25
C LEU A 278 11.04 4.60 -13.10
N GLU A 279 11.70 3.87 -12.21
CA GLU A 279 12.47 4.45 -11.11
C GLU A 279 13.72 5.17 -11.63
N ASP A 280 14.41 4.60 -12.60
CA ASP A 280 15.56 5.23 -13.26
C ASP A 280 15.15 6.47 -14.07
N ALA A 281 14.01 6.41 -14.78
CA ALA A 281 13.49 7.56 -15.52
C ALA A 281 13.08 8.72 -14.59
N VAL A 282 12.64 8.43 -13.36
CA VAL A 282 12.24 9.43 -12.35
C VAL A 282 13.42 9.85 -11.46
N GLY A 283 14.38 8.96 -11.22
CA GLY A 283 15.61 9.25 -10.44
C GLY A 283 16.51 10.32 -11.06
N ALA A 284 16.29 10.66 -12.33
CA ALA A 284 16.97 11.74 -13.04
C ALA A 284 16.42 13.15 -12.75
N VAL A 285 15.51 13.32 -11.80
CA VAL A 285 15.04 14.66 -11.36
C VAL A 285 16.18 15.34 -10.59
N PRO A 286 16.75 16.44 -11.10
CA PRO A 286 17.82 17.14 -10.39
C PRO A 286 17.31 17.65 -9.03
N GLU A 287 18.11 17.43 -7.98
CA GLU A 287 17.87 18.06 -6.69
C GLU A 287 17.75 19.60 -6.87
N PRO A 288 16.79 20.24 -6.22
CA PRO A 288 16.72 21.70 -6.26
C PRO A 288 18.03 22.28 -5.72
N PRO A 289 18.56 23.36 -6.30
CA PRO A 289 19.76 24.01 -5.79
C PRO A 289 19.56 24.43 -4.33
N ARG A 290 20.56 24.12 -3.48
CA ARG A 290 20.58 24.48 -2.06
C ARG A 290 20.61 26.00 -1.87
#